data_b790da245204a0db8cc9d36048a1aff9
#
_entry.id   b790da245204a0db8cc9d36048a1aff9
#
_cell.length_a   1.000
_cell.length_b   1.000
_cell.length_c   1.000
_cell.angle_alpha   90.00
_cell.angle_beta   90.00
_cell.angle_gamma   90.00
#
_symmetry.space_group_name_H-M   'P 1'
#
loop_
_entity.id
_entity.type
_entity.pdbx_description
1 polymer ?
#
loop_
_entity_poly.entity_id
_entity_poly.type
_entity_poly.pdbx_seq_one_letter_code
_entity_poly.pdbx_strand_id
1 'polypeptide(L)'
;VTEQEWLNCTNPKPMLEYLRDKTSDRKLRLFAVFCEREYLRFRPDMSEGIGSQYAATTERYVDGEATFEEWEGVRQFVHGAFHHTDPYYHARYGVDSAVCCCYTDDSVREVQIAAEHAVLAAVVRDIFGNPFRPVAADPAWLTSNITALVTGIYADRAFDRMPILADALQDAGCDNADILTHCRSEAQHVRGCWVVDLLLGKE
;
A
#
# COMPACT_ATOMS: atom_id res chain seq x y z
N VAL A 1 2.62 6.62 19.04
CA VAL A 1 2.18 7.54 17.96
C VAL A 1 0.78 8.03 18.29
N THR A 2 0.56 9.33 18.31
CA THR A 2 -0.76 9.98 18.41
C THR A 2 -1.34 10.19 17.00
N GLU A 3 -2.63 10.54 16.90
CA GLU A 3 -3.26 10.85 15.62
C GLU A 3 -2.54 12.00 14.90
N GLN A 4 -2.20 13.07 15.61
CA GLN A 4 -1.49 14.22 15.04
C GLN A 4 -0.10 13.84 14.52
N GLU A 5 0.63 12.98 15.25
CA GLU A 5 1.91 12.44 14.79
C GLU A 5 1.73 11.55 13.56
N TRP A 6 0.68 10.70 13.52
CA TRP A 6 0.36 9.87 12.36
C TRP A 6 0.13 10.69 11.10
N LEU A 7 -0.70 11.72 11.19
CA LEU A 7 -1.06 12.56 10.06
C LEU A 7 0.13 13.37 9.50
N ASN A 8 1.08 13.78 10.36
CA ASN A 8 2.23 14.59 9.98
C ASN A 8 3.53 13.79 9.82
N CYS A 9 3.51 12.48 10.07
CA CYS A 9 4.71 11.67 9.99
C CYS A 9 5.22 11.57 8.55
N THR A 10 6.50 11.87 8.35
CA THR A 10 7.19 11.70 7.07
C THR A 10 8.13 10.48 7.05
N ASN A 11 8.21 9.73 8.16
CA ASN A 11 8.99 8.51 8.24
C ASN A 11 8.06 7.31 8.45
N PRO A 12 8.02 6.32 7.53
CA PRO A 12 7.11 5.18 7.64
C PRO A 12 7.43 4.24 8.81
N LYS A 13 8.66 4.24 9.32
CA LYS A 13 9.10 3.28 10.35
C LYS A 13 8.32 3.38 11.67
N PRO A 14 8.17 4.57 12.30
CA PRO A 14 7.33 4.70 13.50
C PRO A 14 5.85 4.37 13.25
N MET A 15 5.37 4.59 12.01
CA MET A 15 4.00 4.26 11.63
C MET A 15 3.80 2.74 11.57
N LEU A 16 4.73 2.02 10.93
CA LEU A 16 4.72 0.54 10.88
C LEU A 16 4.84 -0.07 12.28
N GLU A 17 5.70 0.49 13.14
CA GLU A 17 5.83 0.03 14.53
C GLU A 17 4.50 0.19 15.29
N TYR A 18 3.79 1.28 15.07
CA TYR A 18 2.46 1.48 15.68
C TYR A 18 1.43 0.47 15.14
N LEU A 19 1.51 0.10 13.86
CA LEU A 19 0.60 -0.86 13.20
C LEU A 19 0.89 -2.33 13.56
N ARG A 20 2.03 -2.61 14.16
CA ARG A 20 2.40 -3.97 14.55
C ARG A 20 1.30 -4.60 15.40
N ASP A 21 0.90 -5.81 15.05
CA ASP A 21 -0.17 -6.57 15.69
C ASP A 21 -1.58 -5.91 15.66
N LYS A 22 -1.77 -4.84 14.86
CA LYS A 22 -3.02 -4.08 14.76
C LYS A 22 -3.62 -4.05 13.36
N THR A 23 -2.94 -4.65 12.39
CA THR A 23 -3.36 -4.64 11.00
C THR A 23 -3.27 -6.03 10.38
N SER A 24 -3.90 -6.22 9.21
CA SER A 24 -3.86 -7.51 8.54
C SER A 24 -2.52 -7.77 7.85
N ASP A 25 -2.14 -9.05 7.76
CA ASP A 25 -1.00 -9.53 7.00
C ASP A 25 -1.07 -9.11 5.53
N ARG A 26 -2.28 -9.08 4.98
CA ARG A 26 -2.54 -8.68 3.60
C ARG A 26 -2.04 -7.26 3.34
N LYS A 27 -2.42 -6.29 4.16
CA LYS A 27 -2.01 -4.89 4.03
C LYS A 27 -0.50 -4.70 4.18
N LEU A 28 0.11 -5.39 5.13
CA LEU A 28 1.57 -5.35 5.32
C LEU A 28 2.31 -5.92 4.09
N ARG A 29 1.80 -7.01 3.50
CA ARG A 29 2.38 -7.58 2.26
C ARG A 29 2.23 -6.64 1.07
N LEU A 30 1.09 -5.97 0.91
CA LEU A 30 0.88 -5.01 -0.18
C LEU A 30 1.80 -3.78 -0.03
N PHE A 31 2.01 -3.31 1.18
CA PHE A 31 3.00 -2.26 1.44
C PHE A 31 4.43 -2.73 1.09
N ALA A 32 4.82 -3.95 1.48
CA ALA A 32 6.11 -4.53 1.11
C ALA A 32 6.29 -4.65 -0.42
N VAL A 33 5.23 -5.03 -1.14
CA VAL A 33 5.21 -5.04 -2.61
C VAL A 33 5.44 -3.66 -3.20
N PHE A 34 4.81 -2.63 -2.62
CA PHE A 34 5.06 -1.25 -3.06
C PHE A 34 6.54 -0.87 -2.87
N CYS A 35 7.11 -1.14 -1.71
CA CYS A 35 8.53 -0.89 -1.44
C CYS A 35 9.45 -1.64 -2.42
N GLU A 36 9.13 -2.89 -2.76
CA GLU A 36 9.88 -3.67 -3.75
C GLU A 36 9.82 -3.03 -5.14
N ARG A 37 8.66 -2.53 -5.56
CA ARG A 37 8.50 -1.82 -6.83
C ARG A 37 9.30 -0.51 -6.87
N GLU A 38 9.34 0.24 -5.77
CA GLU A 38 10.19 1.43 -5.65
C GLU A 38 11.66 1.06 -5.71
N TYR A 39 12.11 0.00 -5.02
CA TYR A 39 13.47 -0.53 -5.15
C TYR A 39 13.83 -0.85 -6.60
N LEU A 40 12.98 -1.59 -7.32
CA LEU A 40 13.20 -1.98 -8.72
C LEU A 40 13.20 -0.78 -9.67
N ARG A 41 12.52 0.31 -9.35
CA ARG A 41 12.55 1.55 -10.13
C ARG A 41 13.95 2.16 -10.18
N PHE A 42 14.74 2.02 -9.10
CA PHE A 42 16.14 2.46 -9.05
C PHE A 42 17.14 1.39 -9.51
N ARG A 43 16.66 0.18 -9.78
CA ARG A 43 17.47 -0.96 -10.21
C ARG A 43 16.87 -1.60 -11.47
N PRO A 44 16.90 -0.88 -12.62
CA PRO A 44 16.33 -1.38 -13.87
C PRO A 44 17.01 -2.66 -14.36
N ASP A 45 18.27 -2.90 -13.98
CA ASP A 45 19.00 -4.15 -14.20
C ASP A 45 18.35 -5.39 -13.53
N MET A 46 17.52 -5.18 -12.51
CA MET A 46 16.81 -6.23 -11.77
C MET A 46 15.30 -6.25 -12.05
N SER A 47 14.77 -5.26 -12.79
CA SER A 47 13.33 -5.06 -12.96
C SER A 47 12.61 -6.17 -13.73
N GLU A 48 13.28 -6.86 -14.65
CA GLU A 48 12.73 -7.99 -15.43
C GLU A 48 12.91 -9.35 -14.74
N GLY A 49 13.49 -9.36 -13.54
CA GLY A 49 13.86 -10.57 -12.83
C GLY A 49 12.88 -11.01 -11.76
N ILE A 50 13.45 -11.71 -10.78
CA ILE A 50 12.73 -12.37 -9.69
C ILE A 50 11.97 -11.38 -8.77
N GLY A 51 12.44 -10.13 -8.64
CA GLY A 51 11.75 -9.11 -7.84
C GLY A 51 10.37 -8.75 -8.40
N SER A 52 10.25 -8.61 -9.72
CA SER A 52 8.95 -8.39 -10.37
C SER A 52 8.03 -9.60 -10.23
N GLN A 53 8.58 -10.82 -10.31
CA GLN A 53 7.81 -12.04 -10.07
C GLN A 53 7.33 -12.12 -8.63
N TYR A 54 8.17 -11.77 -7.66
CA TYR A 54 7.80 -11.71 -6.25
C TYR A 54 6.66 -10.72 -6.01
N ALA A 55 6.76 -9.51 -6.53
CA ALA A 55 5.71 -8.50 -6.39
C ALA A 55 4.37 -9.00 -6.98
N ALA A 56 4.39 -9.53 -8.20
CA ALA A 56 3.19 -10.03 -8.87
C ALA A 56 2.59 -11.26 -8.16
N THR A 57 3.42 -12.20 -7.72
CA THR A 57 2.95 -13.39 -7.01
C THR A 57 2.43 -13.05 -5.62
N THR A 58 3.04 -12.10 -4.93
CA THR A 58 2.56 -11.64 -3.62
C THR A 58 1.17 -10.99 -3.73
N GLU A 59 0.93 -10.17 -4.75
CA GLU A 59 -0.40 -9.59 -4.98
C GLU A 59 -1.47 -10.65 -5.28
N ARG A 60 -1.14 -11.66 -6.06
CA ARG A 60 -2.03 -12.80 -6.31
C ARG A 60 -2.27 -13.61 -5.03
N TYR A 61 -1.24 -13.83 -4.25
CA TYR A 61 -1.33 -14.59 -3.00
C TYR A 61 -2.24 -13.90 -1.97
N VAL A 62 -2.11 -12.58 -1.77
CA VAL A 62 -2.97 -11.85 -0.83
C VAL A 62 -4.42 -11.74 -1.27
N ASP A 63 -4.70 -11.95 -2.55
CA ASP A 63 -6.06 -12.01 -3.10
C ASP A 63 -6.61 -13.44 -3.23
N GLY A 64 -5.84 -14.45 -2.81
CA GLY A 64 -6.24 -15.85 -2.87
C GLY A 64 -6.13 -16.47 -4.27
N GLU A 65 -5.40 -15.84 -5.18
CA GLU A 65 -5.20 -16.27 -6.58
C GLU A 65 -3.89 -17.05 -6.78
N ALA A 66 -3.07 -17.17 -5.74
CA ALA A 66 -1.86 -18.00 -5.72
C ALA A 66 -1.76 -18.77 -4.42
N THR A 67 -1.11 -19.93 -4.46
CA THR A 67 -0.90 -20.77 -3.26
C THR A 67 0.28 -20.25 -2.43
N PHE A 68 0.35 -20.75 -1.18
CA PHE A 68 1.50 -20.47 -0.31
C PHE A 68 2.81 -20.96 -0.93
N GLU A 69 2.79 -22.15 -1.56
CA GLU A 69 3.96 -22.76 -2.21
C GLU A 69 4.46 -21.92 -3.39
N GLU A 70 3.56 -21.40 -4.22
CA GLU A 70 3.91 -20.51 -5.33
C GLU A 70 4.55 -19.21 -4.81
N TRP A 71 3.97 -18.61 -3.78
CA TRP A 71 4.49 -17.38 -3.17
C TRP A 71 5.83 -17.63 -2.48
N GLU A 72 5.94 -18.68 -1.67
CA GLU A 72 7.17 -19.02 -0.94
C GLU A 72 8.31 -19.35 -1.91
N GLY A 73 8.01 -20.00 -3.04
CA GLY A 73 8.98 -20.31 -4.09
C GLY A 73 9.68 -19.05 -4.63
N VAL A 74 8.94 -17.98 -4.91
CA VAL A 74 9.55 -16.71 -5.39
C VAL A 74 10.16 -15.91 -4.25
N ARG A 75 9.58 -15.92 -3.05
CA ARG A 75 10.09 -15.21 -1.88
C ARG A 75 11.51 -15.60 -1.51
N GLN A 76 11.80 -16.89 -1.51
CA GLN A 76 13.11 -17.43 -1.15
C GLN A 76 14.24 -16.90 -2.05
N PHE A 77 13.96 -16.62 -3.32
CA PHE A 77 14.95 -16.09 -4.25
C PHE A 77 15.20 -14.58 -4.08
N VAL A 78 14.19 -13.82 -3.66
CA VAL A 78 14.33 -12.35 -3.51
C VAL A 78 15.01 -11.99 -2.19
N HIS A 79 14.62 -12.62 -1.11
CA HIS A 79 15.06 -12.27 0.22
C HIS A 79 16.18 -13.17 0.79
N GLY A 80 16.70 -14.10 0.00
CA GLY A 80 17.82 -14.96 0.36
C GLY A 80 17.62 -15.67 1.70
N ALA A 81 18.58 -15.55 2.61
CA ALA A 81 18.56 -16.19 3.92
C ALA A 81 17.65 -15.50 4.97
N PHE A 82 16.86 -14.49 4.59
CA PHE A 82 15.91 -13.88 5.53
C PHE A 82 14.71 -14.81 5.70
N HIS A 83 14.78 -15.66 6.73
CA HIS A 83 13.79 -16.70 7.04
C HIS A 83 12.47 -16.17 7.65
N HIS A 84 12.21 -14.87 7.60
CA HIS A 84 11.00 -14.32 8.16
C HIS A 84 9.84 -14.41 7.17
N THR A 85 8.82 -15.19 7.49
CA THR A 85 7.52 -15.19 6.81
C THR A 85 6.59 -14.11 7.36
N ASP A 86 6.98 -13.44 8.44
CA ASP A 86 6.22 -12.40 9.12
C ASP A 86 6.09 -11.15 8.22
N PRO A 87 4.87 -10.74 7.86
CA PRO A 87 4.62 -9.61 6.97
C PRO A 87 5.12 -8.27 7.50
N TYR A 88 5.16 -8.09 8.82
CA TYR A 88 5.70 -6.88 9.45
C TYR A 88 7.19 -6.70 9.14
N TYR A 89 7.98 -7.76 9.24
CA TYR A 89 9.41 -7.71 8.91
C TYR A 89 9.63 -7.45 7.42
N HIS A 90 8.80 -8.01 6.54
CA HIS A 90 8.87 -7.72 5.10
C HIS A 90 8.57 -6.24 4.81
N ALA A 91 7.51 -5.69 5.39
CA ALA A 91 7.17 -4.27 5.25
C ALA A 91 8.31 -3.36 5.79
N ARG A 92 8.84 -3.69 6.96
CA ARG A 92 9.91 -2.93 7.60
C ARG A 92 11.22 -2.98 6.82
N TYR A 93 11.58 -4.16 6.32
CA TYR A 93 12.77 -4.35 5.48
C TYR A 93 12.62 -3.69 4.11
N GLY A 94 11.42 -3.75 3.53
CA GLY A 94 11.09 -3.08 2.28
C GLY A 94 11.39 -1.57 2.31
N VAL A 95 11.10 -0.90 3.44
CA VAL A 95 11.46 0.51 3.64
C VAL A 95 12.97 0.72 3.50
N ASP A 96 13.77 -0.10 4.16
CA ASP A 96 15.24 0.02 4.11
C ASP A 96 15.78 -0.25 2.70
N SER A 97 15.19 -1.22 1.98
CA SER A 97 15.56 -1.55 0.60
C SER A 97 15.22 -0.41 -0.37
N ALA A 98 14.00 0.11 -0.34
CA ALA A 98 13.56 1.20 -1.19
C ALA A 98 14.42 2.45 -0.99
N VAL A 99 14.69 2.82 0.26
CA VAL A 99 15.50 3.98 0.62
C VAL A 99 16.98 3.78 0.27
N CYS A 100 17.52 2.58 0.45
CA CYS A 100 18.94 2.28 0.20
C CYS A 100 19.39 2.58 -1.26
N CYS A 101 18.49 2.44 -2.22
CA CYS A 101 18.81 2.57 -3.65
C CYS A 101 18.39 3.92 -4.26
N CYS A 102 17.70 4.79 -3.50
CA CYS A 102 17.22 6.05 -4.06
C CYS A 102 18.28 7.13 -4.25
N TYR A 103 19.47 6.98 -3.68
CA TYR A 103 20.53 7.99 -3.77
C TYR A 103 21.73 7.50 -4.62
N THR A 104 22.21 8.39 -5.47
CA THR A 104 23.35 8.16 -6.36
C THR A 104 24.59 8.98 -5.98
N ASP A 105 24.44 9.95 -5.08
CA ASP A 105 25.48 10.88 -4.65
C ASP A 105 25.36 11.16 -3.15
N ASP A 106 26.46 11.01 -2.42
CA ASP A 106 26.51 11.23 -0.96
C ASP A 106 26.17 12.67 -0.56
N SER A 107 26.40 13.66 -1.45
CA SER A 107 26.12 15.08 -1.16
C SER A 107 24.63 15.41 -1.05
N VAL A 108 23.75 14.59 -1.68
CA VAL A 108 22.30 14.76 -1.69
C VAL A 108 21.56 13.63 -0.96
N ARG A 109 22.31 12.69 -0.41
CA ARG A 109 21.81 11.47 0.21
C ARG A 109 20.70 11.71 1.22
N GLU A 110 20.91 12.60 2.18
CA GLU A 110 19.94 12.85 3.26
C GLU A 110 18.62 13.41 2.72
N VAL A 111 18.70 14.29 1.72
CA VAL A 111 17.51 14.88 1.08
C VAL A 111 16.73 13.82 0.31
N GLN A 112 17.42 12.95 -0.42
CA GLN A 112 16.79 11.86 -1.18
C GLN A 112 16.15 10.83 -0.25
N ILE A 113 16.82 10.45 0.84
CA ILE A 113 16.26 9.56 1.87
C ILE A 113 15.01 10.17 2.52
N ALA A 114 15.03 11.45 2.85
CA ALA A 114 13.88 12.13 3.43
C ALA A 114 12.70 12.20 2.46
N ALA A 115 12.97 12.46 1.17
CA ALA A 115 11.94 12.46 0.14
C ALA A 115 11.30 11.08 -0.05
N GLU A 116 12.11 10.03 -0.11
CA GLU A 116 11.62 8.65 -0.24
C GLU A 116 10.82 8.23 1.00
N HIS A 117 11.29 8.54 2.19
CA HIS A 117 10.54 8.31 3.42
C HIS A 117 9.17 9.00 3.39
N ALA A 118 9.09 10.23 2.89
CA ALA A 118 7.82 10.96 2.80
C ALA A 118 6.83 10.26 1.83
N VAL A 119 7.31 9.75 0.69
CA VAL A 119 6.52 8.95 -0.24
C VAL A 119 6.01 7.67 0.45
N LEU A 120 6.90 6.92 1.08
CA LEU A 120 6.53 5.69 1.78
C LEU A 120 5.54 5.95 2.93
N ALA A 121 5.69 7.05 3.68
CA ALA A 121 4.76 7.43 4.73
C ALA A 121 3.38 7.83 4.18
N ALA A 122 3.32 8.45 2.99
CA ALA A 122 2.06 8.72 2.32
C ALA A 122 1.37 7.42 1.89
N VAL A 123 2.11 6.44 1.37
CA VAL A 123 1.58 5.12 1.01
C VAL A 123 1.14 4.31 2.23
N VAL A 124 1.81 4.43 3.37
CA VAL A 124 1.28 3.86 4.64
C VAL A 124 -0.11 4.42 4.93
N ARG A 125 -0.34 5.73 4.78
CA ARG A 125 -1.67 6.33 4.97
C ARG A 125 -2.68 5.90 3.90
N ASP A 126 -2.24 5.69 2.67
CA ASP A 126 -3.12 5.19 1.59
C ASP A 126 -3.60 3.76 1.85
N ILE A 127 -2.71 2.87 2.33
CA ILE A 127 -3.05 1.46 2.58
C ILE A 127 -3.81 1.27 3.90
N PHE A 128 -3.34 1.91 4.97
CA PHE A 128 -3.84 1.64 6.33
C PHE A 128 -4.89 2.65 6.80
N GLY A 129 -5.06 3.78 6.10
CA GLY A 129 -5.95 4.85 6.51
C GLY A 129 -5.49 5.54 7.79
N ASN A 130 -6.47 6.06 8.55
CA ASN A 130 -6.24 6.63 9.87
C ASN A 130 -6.66 5.63 10.95
N PRO A 131 -5.72 4.96 11.64
CA PRO A 131 -6.05 3.93 12.63
C PRO A 131 -6.72 4.50 13.91
N PHE A 132 -6.75 5.83 14.05
CA PHE A 132 -7.45 6.52 15.15
C PHE A 132 -8.90 6.86 14.81
N ARG A 133 -9.30 6.74 13.54
CA ARG A 133 -10.65 6.97 13.04
C ARG A 133 -11.09 5.81 12.14
N PRO A 134 -11.39 4.65 12.72
CA PRO A 134 -11.84 3.53 11.92
C PRO A 134 -13.17 3.87 11.24
N VAL A 135 -13.27 3.54 9.96
CA VAL A 135 -14.46 3.77 9.14
C VAL A 135 -15.07 2.43 8.75
N ALA A 136 -16.40 2.33 8.81
CA ALA A 136 -17.14 1.19 8.27
C ALA A 136 -17.89 1.62 7.00
N ALA A 137 -17.96 0.72 6.01
CA ALA A 137 -18.79 0.95 4.83
C ALA A 137 -20.27 0.84 5.18
N ASP A 138 -21.07 1.82 4.77
CA ASP A 138 -22.52 1.69 4.82
C ASP A 138 -22.98 0.84 3.62
N PRO A 139 -23.73 -0.24 3.83
CA PRO A 139 -24.27 -1.04 2.73
C PRO A 139 -25.08 -0.24 1.71
N ALA A 140 -25.68 0.88 2.13
CA ALA A 140 -26.45 1.76 1.26
C ALA A 140 -25.57 2.42 0.17
N TRP A 141 -24.28 2.58 0.41
CA TRP A 141 -23.34 3.11 -0.61
C TRP A 141 -22.98 2.09 -1.68
N LEU A 142 -23.11 0.78 -1.39
CA LEU A 142 -22.66 -0.30 -2.27
C LEU A 142 -23.67 -0.59 -3.39
N THR A 143 -24.00 0.44 -4.17
CA THR A 143 -24.81 0.28 -5.40
C THR A 143 -24.05 -0.53 -6.45
N SER A 144 -24.78 -1.12 -7.42
CA SER A 144 -24.17 -1.87 -8.53
C SER A 144 -23.13 -1.05 -9.30
N ASN A 145 -23.37 0.25 -9.48
CA ASN A 145 -22.46 1.16 -10.17
C ASN A 145 -21.17 1.37 -9.36
N ILE A 146 -21.26 1.61 -8.05
CA ILE A 146 -20.09 1.80 -7.20
C ILE A 146 -19.31 0.50 -7.10
N THR A 147 -19.98 -0.64 -6.92
CA THR A 147 -19.33 -1.96 -6.89
C THR A 147 -18.58 -2.25 -8.19
N ALA A 148 -19.18 -1.97 -9.35
CA ALA A 148 -18.52 -2.16 -10.64
C ALA A 148 -17.32 -1.20 -10.80
N LEU A 149 -17.48 0.07 -10.42
CA LEU A 149 -16.42 1.08 -10.51
C LEU A 149 -15.21 0.70 -9.62
N VAL A 150 -15.45 0.39 -8.35
CA VAL A 150 -14.38 0.05 -7.39
C VAL A 150 -13.68 -1.27 -7.78
N THR A 151 -14.44 -2.25 -8.31
CA THR A 151 -13.86 -3.49 -8.84
C THR A 151 -12.94 -3.20 -10.02
N GLY A 152 -13.36 -2.33 -10.96
CA GLY A 152 -12.55 -1.92 -12.10
C GLY A 152 -11.28 -1.16 -11.66
N ILE A 153 -11.41 -0.22 -10.71
CA ILE A 153 -10.25 0.50 -10.13
C ILE A 153 -9.23 -0.50 -9.57
N TYR A 154 -9.70 -1.49 -8.81
CA TYR A 154 -8.83 -2.48 -8.20
C TYR A 154 -8.16 -3.40 -9.23
N ALA A 155 -8.93 -3.94 -10.18
CA ALA A 155 -8.45 -4.91 -11.18
C ALA A 155 -7.45 -4.25 -12.15
N ASP A 156 -7.80 -3.08 -12.68
CA ASP A 156 -7.04 -2.37 -13.72
C ASP A 156 -5.97 -1.43 -13.13
N ARG A 157 -5.90 -1.28 -11.80
CA ARG A 157 -5.08 -0.27 -11.09
C ARG A 157 -5.37 1.15 -11.57
N ALA A 158 -6.62 1.42 -11.95
CA ALA A 158 -7.08 2.68 -12.51
C ALA A 158 -7.37 3.71 -11.40
N PHE A 159 -6.37 3.98 -10.55
CA PHE A 159 -6.49 4.87 -9.38
C PHE A 159 -6.72 6.34 -9.76
N ASP A 160 -6.47 6.72 -11.01
CA ASP A 160 -6.86 7.99 -11.58
C ASP A 160 -8.40 8.22 -11.56
N ARG A 161 -9.19 7.15 -11.38
CA ARG A 161 -10.65 7.19 -11.23
C ARG A 161 -11.13 7.42 -9.79
N MET A 162 -10.24 7.55 -8.81
CA MET A 162 -10.62 7.79 -7.41
C MET A 162 -11.52 9.02 -7.22
N PRO A 163 -11.30 10.17 -7.90
CA PRO A 163 -12.24 11.29 -7.81
C PRO A 163 -13.65 10.97 -8.33
N ILE A 164 -13.77 10.13 -9.38
CA ILE A 164 -15.07 9.67 -9.90
C ILE A 164 -15.77 8.78 -8.85
N LEU A 165 -14.99 7.94 -8.16
CA LEU A 165 -15.52 7.12 -7.06
C LEU A 165 -16.06 7.99 -5.91
N ALA A 166 -15.36 9.10 -5.58
CA ALA A 166 -15.83 10.04 -4.57
C ALA A 166 -17.19 10.65 -4.94
N ASP A 167 -17.36 11.07 -6.19
CA ASP A 167 -18.62 11.66 -6.67
C ASP A 167 -19.76 10.63 -6.66
N ALA A 168 -19.49 9.41 -7.13
CA ALA A 168 -20.47 8.32 -7.09
C ALA A 168 -20.88 7.95 -5.64
N LEU A 169 -19.93 7.93 -4.69
CA LEU A 169 -20.22 7.71 -3.29
C LEU A 169 -21.07 8.82 -2.69
N GLN A 170 -20.77 10.07 -3.02
CA GLN A 170 -21.55 11.23 -2.55
C GLN A 170 -22.97 11.19 -3.11
N ASP A 171 -23.16 10.84 -4.37
CA ASP A 171 -24.46 10.66 -5.00
C ASP A 171 -25.27 9.51 -4.35
N ALA A 172 -24.60 8.50 -3.83
CA ALA A 172 -25.20 7.40 -3.06
C ALA A 172 -25.45 7.75 -1.58
N GLY A 173 -25.20 9.00 -1.18
CA GLY A 173 -25.46 9.51 0.17
C GLY A 173 -24.30 9.34 1.16
N CYS A 174 -23.10 9.05 0.68
CA CYS A 174 -21.91 9.08 1.55
C CYS A 174 -21.55 10.53 1.90
N ASP A 175 -21.57 10.83 3.20
CA ASP A 175 -21.16 12.12 3.78
C ASP A 175 -19.88 12.02 4.62
N ASN A 176 -19.22 10.86 4.59
CA ASN A 176 -17.99 10.63 5.34
C ASN A 176 -16.83 11.44 4.74
N ALA A 177 -16.41 12.49 5.45
CA ALA A 177 -15.38 13.42 5.00
C ALA A 177 -14.01 12.73 4.78
N ASP A 178 -13.66 11.72 5.58
CA ASP A 178 -12.37 11.03 5.46
C ASP A 178 -12.31 10.23 4.16
N ILE A 179 -13.40 9.51 3.80
CA ILE A 179 -13.53 8.79 2.52
C ILE A 179 -13.45 9.77 1.34
N LEU A 180 -14.32 10.79 1.33
CA LEU A 180 -14.44 11.71 0.19
C LEU A 180 -13.17 12.51 -0.03
N THR A 181 -12.54 12.99 1.06
CA THR A 181 -11.26 13.71 0.97
C THR A 181 -10.14 12.82 0.49
N HIS A 182 -10.08 11.58 0.97
CA HIS A 182 -9.07 10.61 0.52
C HIS A 182 -9.20 10.32 -0.98
N CYS A 183 -10.40 10.02 -1.46
CA CYS A 183 -10.63 9.75 -2.90
C CYS A 183 -10.35 10.96 -3.81
N ARG A 184 -10.48 12.18 -3.31
CA ARG A 184 -10.21 13.41 -4.07
C ARG A 184 -8.80 13.94 -3.92
N SER A 185 -7.99 13.28 -3.10
CA SER A 185 -6.60 13.71 -2.91
C SER A 185 -5.78 13.48 -4.18
N GLU A 186 -4.79 14.35 -4.42
CA GLU A 186 -3.80 14.17 -5.49
C GLU A 186 -2.67 13.22 -5.06
N ALA A 187 -2.76 12.62 -3.87
CA ALA A 187 -1.79 11.67 -3.38
C ALA A 187 -1.81 10.38 -4.23
N GLN A 188 -0.67 9.70 -4.28
CA GLN A 188 -0.59 8.43 -4.96
C GLN A 188 -1.46 7.38 -4.25
N HIS A 189 -2.39 6.77 -5.00
CA HIS A 189 -3.14 5.61 -4.55
C HIS A 189 -2.53 4.33 -5.11
N VAL A 190 -2.58 3.27 -4.31
CA VAL A 190 -1.95 1.99 -4.66
C VAL A 190 -2.89 0.81 -4.37
N ARG A 191 -2.54 -0.38 -4.86
CA ARG A 191 -3.27 -1.60 -4.51
C ARG A 191 -3.19 -1.82 -3.00
N GLY A 192 -4.35 -2.00 -2.36
CA GLY A 192 -4.48 -1.98 -0.91
C GLY A 192 -4.95 -0.64 -0.35
N CYS A 193 -5.25 0.37 -1.20
CA CYS A 193 -5.88 1.63 -0.78
C CYS A 193 -7.06 1.35 0.14
N TRP A 194 -7.06 1.95 1.33
CA TRP A 194 -8.00 1.62 2.40
C TRP A 194 -9.46 1.85 2.02
N VAL A 195 -9.78 2.84 1.18
CA VAL A 195 -11.15 3.09 0.72
C VAL A 195 -11.59 2.01 -0.28
N VAL A 196 -10.71 1.66 -1.23
CA VAL A 196 -10.99 0.62 -2.22
C VAL A 196 -11.19 -0.72 -1.53
N ASP A 197 -10.32 -1.08 -0.59
CA ASP A 197 -10.42 -2.33 0.17
C ASP A 197 -11.66 -2.34 1.07
N LEU A 198 -11.99 -1.23 1.73
CA LEU A 198 -13.20 -1.07 2.53
C LEU A 198 -14.48 -1.36 1.72
N LEU A 199 -14.58 -0.79 0.51
CA LEU A 199 -15.75 -0.96 -0.35
C LEU A 199 -15.83 -2.35 -1.00
N LEU A 200 -14.69 -3.02 -1.18
CA LEU A 200 -14.61 -4.40 -1.68
C LEU A 200 -14.68 -5.46 -0.58
N GLY A 201 -14.68 -5.07 0.71
CA GLY A 201 -14.61 -5.99 1.83
C GLY A 201 -13.31 -6.78 1.90
N LYS A 202 -12.19 -6.21 1.43
CA LYS A 202 -10.85 -6.80 1.45
C LYS A 202 -10.06 -6.26 2.64
N GLU A 203 -9.78 -7.10 3.61
CA GLU A 203 -8.97 -6.74 4.79
C GLU A 203 -7.73 -7.64 4.96
#